data_2ef23742caeeb5e7722488ff5d16496d
#
_entry.id   2ef23742caeeb5e7722488ff5d16496d
#
_cell.length_a   1.000
_cell.length_b   1.000
_cell.length_c   1.000
_cell.angle_alpha   90.00
_cell.angle_beta   90.00
_cell.angle_gamma   90.00
#
_symmetry.space_group_name_H-M   'P 1'
#
loop_
_entity.id
_entity.type
_entity.pdbx_description
1 polymer ?
#
loop_
_entity_poly.entity_id
_entity_poly.type
_entity_poly.pdbx_seq_one_letter_code
_entity_poly.pdbx_strand_id
1 'polypeptide(L)'
;MEMLWRLRDRRVKRAAGTGAAILGLVVAVGAIRAQNNPDETAIRQILDSEVTTWNTGDTDGYSRHFAADGTFTNIRGMFFTGHQEFRDRHEAIFKGEFRGTSLKQEIVSLRFIRADVAIAETFTWVSGFSKAGPPPGTLLDANGRLRTRLLQVLKKDAGEWKIVVYHNVDVKPGVPVPEPR
;
A
#
# COMPACT_ATOMS: atom_id res chain seq x y z
N MET A 1 -57.72 38.64 -51.79
CA MET A 1 -56.88 39.58 -52.56
C MET A 1 -55.56 38.88 -52.73
N GLU A 2 -55.50 37.97 -53.76
CA GLU A 2 -54.88 38.14 -55.04
C GLU A 2 -53.44 38.74 -54.91
N MET A 3 -52.39 38.13 -55.41
CA MET A 3 -51.99 37.72 -56.77
C MET A 3 -50.68 36.94 -56.65
N LEU A 4 -50.55 35.68 -57.10
CA LEU A 4 -50.05 35.27 -58.42
C LEU A 4 -48.84 36.03 -58.96
N TRP A 5 -47.74 35.34 -59.29
CA TRP A 5 -47.01 35.24 -60.53
C TRP A 5 -45.62 34.63 -60.34
N ARG A 6 -45.35 33.53 -60.84
CA ARG A 6 -44.79 32.89 -62.07
C ARG A 6 -43.42 32.33 -61.88
N LEU A 7 -43.43 31.08 -62.20
CA LEU A 7 -42.34 30.25 -62.70
C LEU A 7 -41.27 30.98 -63.50
N ARG A 8 -40.02 30.63 -63.24
CA ARG A 8 -39.00 30.59 -64.28
C ARG A 8 -38.00 29.49 -64.05
N ASP A 9 -38.12 28.46 -64.85
CA ASP A 9 -37.19 27.38 -65.09
C ASP A 9 -35.85 27.91 -65.53
N ARG A 10 -34.74 27.53 -64.93
CA ARG A 10 -33.44 27.53 -65.53
C ARG A 10 -32.65 26.30 -65.08
N ARG A 11 -32.59 25.34 -65.98
CA ARG A 11 -31.58 24.29 -65.98
C ARG A 11 -30.21 24.92 -66.11
N VAL A 12 -29.30 24.59 -65.20
CA VAL A 12 -27.86 24.70 -65.47
C VAL A 12 -27.12 23.55 -64.78
N LYS A 13 -26.68 22.65 -65.60
CA LYS A 13 -25.39 21.94 -65.65
C LYS A 13 -24.83 21.30 -64.38
N ARG A 14 -24.67 19.97 -64.47
CA ARG A 14 -23.76 19.15 -63.72
C ARG A 14 -22.34 19.73 -63.71
N ALA A 15 -21.76 19.91 -62.54
CA ALA A 15 -20.33 19.95 -62.35
C ALA A 15 -19.95 18.86 -61.34
N ALA A 16 -19.20 17.91 -61.85
CA ALA A 16 -18.51 16.96 -61.02
C ALA A 16 -17.42 17.69 -60.20
N GLY A 17 -17.34 17.46 -58.95
CA GLY A 17 -16.32 18.12 -58.16
C GLY A 17 -16.16 17.45 -56.79
N THR A 18 -15.16 16.63 -56.71
CA THR A 18 -14.26 16.33 -55.57
C THR A 18 -14.91 15.85 -54.29
N GLY A 19 -14.74 14.58 -54.06
CA GLY A 19 -14.93 13.95 -52.74
C GLY A 19 -14.04 14.58 -51.68
N ALA A 20 -14.65 15.16 -50.68
CA ALA A 20 -13.98 15.50 -49.44
C ALA A 20 -13.84 14.21 -48.61
N ALA A 21 -12.67 13.64 -48.59
CA ALA A 21 -12.31 12.59 -47.65
C ALA A 21 -12.31 13.20 -46.23
N ILE A 22 -13.34 12.93 -45.48
CA ILE A 22 -13.34 13.19 -44.03
C ILE A 22 -12.38 12.18 -43.41
N LEU A 23 -11.17 12.64 -43.13
CA LEU A 23 -10.20 11.90 -42.37
C LEU A 23 -10.73 11.85 -40.94
N GLY A 24 -11.40 10.74 -40.60
CA GLY A 24 -11.81 10.44 -39.21
C GLY A 24 -10.58 10.29 -38.35
N LEU A 25 -10.26 11.29 -37.55
CA LEU A 25 -9.28 11.19 -36.48
C LEU A 25 -9.85 10.25 -35.42
N VAL A 26 -9.50 8.97 -35.51
CA VAL A 26 -9.75 8.01 -34.44
C VAL A 26 -8.79 8.37 -33.31
N VAL A 27 -9.26 9.15 -32.35
CA VAL A 27 -8.59 9.33 -31.08
C VAL A 27 -8.68 7.98 -30.37
N ALA A 28 -7.65 7.16 -30.51
CA ALA A 28 -7.45 5.99 -29.66
C ALA A 28 -7.24 6.52 -28.23
N VAL A 29 -8.32 6.55 -27.46
CA VAL A 29 -8.23 6.66 -26.00
C VAL A 29 -7.57 5.38 -25.54
N GLY A 30 -6.25 5.38 -25.53
CA GLY A 30 -5.46 4.33 -24.91
C GLY A 30 -5.85 4.28 -23.45
N ALA A 31 -6.54 3.20 -23.04
CA ALA A 31 -6.69 2.86 -21.64
C ALA A 31 -5.27 2.80 -21.08
N ILE A 32 -4.87 3.80 -20.33
CA ILE A 32 -3.66 3.76 -19.51
C ILE A 32 -3.95 2.65 -18.49
N ARG A 33 -3.59 1.42 -18.84
CA ARG A 33 -3.43 0.37 -17.84
C ARG A 33 -2.41 0.94 -16.87
N ALA A 34 -2.83 1.12 -15.62
CA ALA A 34 -1.89 1.43 -14.55
C ALA A 34 -0.77 0.39 -14.66
N GLN A 35 0.37 0.84 -15.16
CA GLN A 35 1.55 -0.02 -15.29
C GLN A 35 1.89 -0.39 -13.87
N ASN A 36 1.76 -1.67 -13.51
CA ASN A 36 2.18 -2.16 -12.20
C ASN A 36 3.64 -1.73 -12.02
N ASN A 37 3.86 -0.76 -11.16
CA ASN A 37 5.18 -0.30 -10.81
C ASN A 37 5.91 -1.49 -10.14
N PRO A 38 6.97 -2.05 -10.72
CA PRO A 38 7.66 -3.21 -10.17
C PRO A 38 8.19 -2.93 -8.76
N ASP A 39 8.56 -1.69 -8.47
CA ASP A 39 9.01 -1.28 -7.14
C ASP A 39 7.85 -1.27 -6.13
N GLU A 40 6.66 -0.83 -6.53
CA GLU A 40 5.48 -0.94 -5.68
C GLU A 40 5.13 -2.41 -5.40
N THR A 41 5.19 -3.25 -6.42
CA THR A 41 4.96 -4.69 -6.26
C THR A 41 5.97 -5.32 -5.29
N ALA A 42 7.24 -4.98 -5.42
CA ALA A 42 8.29 -5.49 -4.52
C ALA A 42 8.06 -5.05 -3.07
N ILE A 43 7.69 -3.78 -2.83
CA ILE A 43 7.39 -3.29 -1.49
C ILE A 43 6.15 -3.99 -0.91
N ARG A 44 5.08 -4.18 -1.69
CA ARG A 44 3.88 -4.92 -1.24
C ARG A 44 4.23 -6.35 -0.85
N GLN A 45 5.10 -7.03 -1.61
CA GLN A 45 5.58 -8.38 -1.26
C GLN A 45 6.37 -8.39 0.07
N ILE A 46 7.15 -7.36 0.37
CA ILE A 46 7.82 -7.22 1.67
C ILE A 46 6.78 -7.14 2.78
N LEU A 47 5.77 -6.28 2.66
CA LEU A 47 4.71 -6.12 3.64
C LEU A 47 3.87 -7.40 3.82
N ASP A 48 3.58 -8.12 2.74
CA ASP A 48 2.87 -9.40 2.78
C ASP A 48 3.72 -10.49 3.46
N SER A 49 5.05 -10.45 3.25
CA SER A 49 5.97 -11.38 3.90
C SER A 49 6.04 -11.17 5.42
N GLU A 50 5.92 -9.94 5.91
CA GLU A 50 5.83 -9.65 7.34
C GLU A 50 4.62 -10.34 7.99
N VAL A 51 3.46 -10.30 7.33
CA VAL A 51 2.25 -10.99 7.81
C VAL A 51 2.46 -12.51 7.84
N THR A 52 3.00 -13.07 6.77
CA THR A 52 3.22 -14.51 6.66
C THR A 52 4.19 -15.02 7.70
N THR A 53 5.32 -14.33 7.86
CA THR A 53 6.39 -14.74 8.79
C THR A 53 6.00 -14.48 10.25
N TRP A 54 5.25 -13.41 10.55
CA TRP A 54 4.65 -13.24 11.87
C TRP A 54 3.75 -14.43 12.24
N ASN A 55 2.83 -14.79 11.33
CA ASN A 55 1.84 -15.83 11.59
C ASN A 55 2.45 -17.24 11.72
N THR A 56 3.68 -17.42 11.25
CA THR A 56 4.46 -18.66 11.44
C THR A 56 5.50 -18.58 12.57
N GLY A 57 5.72 -17.38 13.14
CA GLY A 57 6.76 -17.14 14.14
C GLY A 57 8.18 -17.22 13.58
N ASP A 58 8.33 -16.98 12.28
CA ASP A 58 9.62 -17.02 11.57
C ASP A 58 10.37 -15.70 11.73
N THR A 59 11.25 -15.67 12.72
CA THR A 59 12.08 -14.48 13.05
C THR A 59 13.00 -14.08 11.91
N ASP A 60 13.63 -15.04 11.26
CA ASP A 60 14.59 -14.78 10.19
C ASP A 60 13.87 -14.23 8.93
N GLY A 61 12.73 -14.81 8.60
CA GLY A 61 11.87 -14.31 7.53
C GLY A 61 11.35 -12.90 7.80
N TYR A 62 10.91 -12.63 9.04
CA TYR A 62 10.38 -11.32 9.45
C TYR A 62 11.44 -10.22 9.38
N SER A 63 12.68 -10.52 9.75
CA SER A 63 13.79 -9.55 9.76
C SER A 63 14.51 -9.41 8.43
N ARG A 64 14.26 -10.29 7.47
CA ARG A 64 15.04 -10.42 6.20
C ARG A 64 15.19 -9.10 5.45
N HIS A 65 14.14 -8.29 5.41
CA HIS A 65 14.12 -7.03 4.66
C HIS A 65 14.50 -5.82 5.48
N PHE A 66 14.85 -5.98 6.76
CA PHE A 66 15.33 -4.88 7.59
C PHE A 66 16.79 -4.57 7.25
N ALA A 67 17.12 -3.28 7.13
CA ALA A 67 18.46 -2.84 6.75
C ALA A 67 19.47 -3.07 7.88
N ALA A 68 20.74 -3.25 7.50
CA ALA A 68 21.84 -3.44 8.45
C ALA A 68 22.01 -2.26 9.43
N ASP A 69 21.66 -1.06 8.99
CA ASP A 69 21.72 0.21 9.74
C ASP A 69 20.32 0.80 10.03
N GLY A 70 19.25 0.00 9.84
CA GLY A 70 17.89 0.43 10.07
C GLY A 70 17.59 0.76 11.53
N THR A 71 16.54 1.55 11.76
CA THR A 71 16.07 1.91 13.11
C THR A 71 14.67 1.40 13.36
N PHE A 72 14.42 0.94 14.56
CA PHE A 72 13.15 0.39 15.00
C PHE A 72 12.68 1.01 16.32
N THR A 73 11.50 1.62 16.32
CA THR A 73 10.79 2.03 17.52
C THR A 73 9.54 1.17 17.68
N ASN A 74 9.44 0.45 18.79
CA ASN A 74 8.30 -0.41 19.05
C ASN A 74 7.13 0.34 19.74
N ILE A 75 5.99 -0.33 19.90
CA ILE A 75 4.77 0.23 20.54
C ILE A 75 4.98 0.72 21.97
N ARG A 76 6.08 0.33 22.65
CA ARG A 76 6.43 0.75 24.01
C ARG A 76 7.42 1.91 24.03
N GLY A 77 7.80 2.45 22.87
CA GLY A 77 8.79 3.50 22.74
C GLY A 77 10.24 3.03 22.88
N MET A 78 10.49 1.71 22.91
CA MET A 78 11.88 1.20 22.93
C MET A 78 12.49 1.37 21.54
N PHE A 79 13.75 1.80 21.49
CA PHE A 79 14.48 2.08 20.27
C PHE A 79 15.62 1.08 20.08
N PHE A 80 15.78 0.60 18.87
CA PHE A 80 16.76 -0.40 18.45
C PHE A 80 17.42 0.04 17.16
N THR A 81 18.68 -0.36 16.95
CA THR A 81 19.45 -0.04 15.74
C THR A 81 20.08 -1.28 15.14
N GLY A 82 20.01 -1.35 13.82
CA GLY A 82 20.61 -2.43 13.05
C GLY A 82 19.77 -3.70 12.98
N HIS A 83 20.10 -4.50 11.98
CA HIS A 83 19.39 -5.75 11.67
C HIS A 83 19.41 -6.74 12.84
N GLN A 84 20.55 -6.87 13.54
CA GLN A 84 20.69 -7.88 14.60
C GLN A 84 19.76 -7.56 15.79
N GLU A 85 19.72 -6.31 16.26
CA GLU A 85 18.82 -5.92 17.35
C GLU A 85 17.35 -6.03 16.98
N PHE A 86 17.00 -5.70 15.72
CA PHE A 86 15.66 -5.90 15.21
C PHE A 86 15.25 -7.37 15.23
N ARG A 87 16.13 -8.25 14.74
CA ARG A 87 15.91 -9.68 14.73
C ARG A 87 15.77 -10.24 16.15
N ASP A 88 16.71 -9.95 17.05
CA ASP A 88 16.71 -10.47 18.43
C ASP A 88 15.48 -9.99 19.19
N ARG A 89 15.06 -8.74 18.97
CA ARG A 89 13.81 -8.23 19.55
C ARG A 89 12.60 -9.00 19.08
N HIS A 90 12.50 -9.32 17.79
CA HIS A 90 11.38 -10.10 17.24
C HIS A 90 11.45 -11.57 17.66
N GLU A 91 12.63 -12.15 17.83
CA GLU A 91 12.77 -13.46 18.44
C GLU A 91 12.19 -13.51 19.87
N ALA A 92 12.49 -12.51 20.68
CA ALA A 92 11.93 -12.38 22.02
C ALA A 92 10.38 -12.17 21.98
N ILE A 93 9.87 -11.40 21.00
CA ILE A 93 8.43 -11.20 20.78
C ILE A 93 7.74 -12.54 20.47
N PHE A 94 8.25 -13.30 19.51
CA PHE A 94 7.65 -14.56 19.07
C PHE A 94 7.77 -15.69 20.10
N LYS A 95 8.80 -15.68 20.94
CA LYS A 95 8.94 -16.63 22.06
C LYS A 95 8.17 -16.22 23.31
N GLY A 96 7.83 -14.94 23.43
CA GLY A 96 7.17 -14.34 24.60
C GLY A 96 5.68 -14.09 24.43
N GLU A 97 5.27 -12.86 24.75
CA GLU A 97 3.87 -12.42 24.88
C GLU A 97 3.06 -12.49 23.56
N PHE A 98 3.73 -12.50 22.42
CA PHE A 98 3.10 -12.63 21.10
C PHE A 98 3.18 -14.05 20.52
N ARG A 99 3.61 -15.03 21.31
CA ARG A 99 3.70 -16.40 20.83
C ARG A 99 2.33 -16.93 20.39
N GLY A 100 2.26 -17.37 19.12
CA GLY A 100 1.05 -17.95 18.54
C GLY A 100 -0.06 -16.95 18.25
N THR A 101 0.24 -15.65 18.28
CA THR A 101 -0.69 -14.61 17.83
C THR A 101 -0.79 -14.60 16.31
N SER A 102 -1.89 -14.05 15.81
CA SER A 102 -2.11 -13.81 14.38
C SER A 102 -2.08 -12.33 14.08
N LEU A 103 -1.36 -11.95 13.03
CA LEU A 103 -1.28 -10.61 12.48
C LEU A 103 -2.16 -10.49 11.22
N LYS A 104 -2.95 -9.43 11.15
CA LYS A 104 -3.50 -8.88 9.91
C LYS A 104 -2.90 -7.49 9.69
N GLN A 105 -2.63 -7.14 8.44
CA GLN A 105 -2.05 -5.86 8.04
C GLN A 105 -2.75 -5.34 6.81
N GLU A 106 -3.08 -4.05 6.80
CA GLU A 106 -3.62 -3.35 5.64
C GLU A 106 -2.80 -2.12 5.32
N ILE A 107 -2.48 -1.92 4.05
CA ILE A 107 -1.77 -0.73 3.58
C ILE A 107 -2.74 0.44 3.55
N VAL A 108 -2.47 1.46 4.36
CA VAL A 108 -3.21 2.73 4.39
C VAL A 108 -2.72 3.63 3.27
N SER A 109 -1.39 3.75 3.15
CA SER A 109 -0.76 4.48 2.05
C SER A 109 0.59 3.88 1.68
N LEU A 110 0.93 3.95 0.40
CA LEU A 110 2.26 3.65 -0.13
C LEU A 110 2.60 4.73 -1.14
N ARG A 111 3.65 5.49 -0.87
CA ARG A 111 4.07 6.61 -1.71
C ARG A 111 5.58 6.65 -1.88
N PHE A 112 6.02 6.91 -3.09
CA PHE A 112 7.43 7.18 -3.40
C PHE A 112 7.71 8.66 -3.19
N ILE A 113 8.73 8.98 -2.40
CA ILE A 113 9.26 10.35 -2.26
C ILE A 113 10.45 10.59 -3.18
N ARG A 114 11.12 9.50 -3.58
CA ARG A 114 12.15 9.44 -4.62
C ARG A 114 12.04 8.10 -5.33
N ALA A 115 12.73 7.93 -6.44
CA ALA A 115 12.75 6.67 -7.17
C ALA A 115 13.30 5.49 -6.33
N ASP A 116 14.13 5.81 -5.35
CA ASP A 116 14.83 4.87 -4.47
C ASP A 116 14.36 4.95 -2.99
N VAL A 117 13.33 5.74 -2.68
CA VAL A 117 12.81 5.89 -1.30
C VAL A 117 11.28 5.93 -1.31
N ALA A 118 10.68 5.05 -0.52
CA ALA A 118 9.24 4.97 -0.33
C ALA A 118 8.86 5.05 1.16
N ILE A 119 7.64 5.49 1.41
CA ILE A 119 7.01 5.45 2.73
C ILE A 119 5.77 4.58 2.61
N ALA A 120 5.66 3.58 3.48
CA ALA A 120 4.47 2.77 3.67
C ALA A 120 3.88 3.05 5.07
N GLU A 121 2.59 3.33 5.10
CA GLU A 121 1.80 3.33 6.34
C GLU A 121 0.84 2.16 6.30
N THR A 122 0.82 1.38 7.37
CA THR A 122 -0.07 0.25 7.50
C THR A 122 -0.85 0.32 8.82
N PHE A 123 -2.02 -0.29 8.82
CA PHE A 123 -2.76 -0.66 10.02
C PHE A 123 -2.53 -2.14 10.30
N THR A 124 -2.33 -2.48 11.58
CA THR A 124 -2.22 -3.87 11.98
C THR A 124 -3.20 -4.22 13.10
N TRP A 125 -3.63 -5.48 13.10
CA TRP A 125 -4.45 -6.08 14.15
C TRP A 125 -3.78 -7.37 14.57
N VAL A 126 -3.36 -7.45 15.84
CA VAL A 126 -2.81 -8.67 16.42
C VAL A 126 -3.84 -9.29 17.34
N SER A 127 -4.14 -10.55 17.16
CA SER A 127 -5.13 -11.31 17.92
C SER A 127 -4.57 -12.67 18.38
N GLY A 128 -5.34 -13.38 19.20
CA GLY A 128 -4.95 -14.73 19.65
C GLY A 128 -3.95 -14.71 20.81
N PHE A 129 -3.93 -13.67 21.62
CA PHE A 129 -3.11 -13.65 22.84
C PHE A 129 -3.46 -14.81 23.77
N SER A 130 -2.45 -15.36 24.41
CA SER A 130 -2.61 -16.41 25.43
C SER A 130 -3.39 -15.89 26.65
N LYS A 131 -3.72 -16.77 27.60
CA LYS A 131 -4.35 -16.37 28.86
C LYS A 131 -3.51 -15.40 29.70
N ALA A 132 -2.19 -15.32 29.46
CA ALA A 132 -1.32 -14.34 30.09
C ALA A 132 -1.59 -12.90 29.61
N GLY A 133 -2.33 -12.77 28.49
CA GLY A 133 -2.68 -11.47 27.92
C GLY A 133 -1.58 -10.86 27.04
N PRO A 134 -1.82 -9.63 26.57
CA PRO A 134 -0.84 -8.85 25.82
C PRO A 134 0.25 -8.30 26.74
N PRO A 135 1.32 -7.71 26.17
CA PRO A 135 2.35 -7.03 26.95
C PRO A 135 1.76 -6.00 27.93
N PRO A 136 2.34 -5.84 29.13
CA PRO A 136 1.87 -4.85 30.11
C PRO A 136 1.77 -3.44 29.51
N GLY A 137 0.68 -2.75 29.82
CA GLY A 137 0.39 -1.40 29.30
C GLY A 137 -0.21 -1.35 27.90
N THR A 138 -0.40 -2.52 27.25
CA THR A 138 -1.10 -2.65 25.98
C THR A 138 -2.60 -2.74 26.19
N LEU A 139 -3.38 -2.02 25.40
CA LEU A 139 -4.84 -2.03 25.44
C LEU A 139 -5.40 -2.77 24.22
N LEU A 140 -6.27 -3.74 24.46
CA LEU A 140 -6.98 -4.44 23.40
C LEU A 140 -8.29 -3.74 23.08
N ASP A 141 -8.75 -3.87 21.84
CA ASP A 141 -10.08 -3.44 21.43
C ASP A 141 -11.18 -4.40 21.95
N ALA A 142 -12.45 -4.07 21.65
CA ALA A 142 -13.60 -4.88 22.08
C ALA A 142 -13.57 -6.33 21.53
N ASN A 143 -12.80 -6.57 20.47
CA ASN A 143 -12.64 -7.90 19.86
C ASN A 143 -11.36 -8.63 20.35
N GLY A 144 -10.70 -8.11 21.39
CA GLY A 144 -9.49 -8.71 21.97
C GLY A 144 -8.25 -8.54 21.08
N ARG A 145 -8.20 -7.50 20.22
CA ARG A 145 -7.09 -7.27 19.31
C ARG A 145 -6.25 -6.07 19.74
N LEU A 146 -4.93 -6.20 19.68
CA LEU A 146 -4.03 -5.06 19.69
C LEU A 146 -4.05 -4.42 18.29
N ARG A 147 -4.26 -3.11 18.25
CA ARG A 147 -4.27 -2.33 17.00
C ARG A 147 -3.06 -1.42 16.98
N THR A 148 -2.32 -1.43 15.88
CA THR A 148 -1.20 -0.51 15.73
C THR A 148 -1.23 0.21 14.40
N ARG A 149 -0.60 1.39 14.38
CA ARG A 149 -0.27 2.11 13.15
C ARG A 149 1.24 2.04 12.98
N LEU A 150 1.66 1.50 11.85
CA LEU A 150 3.06 1.28 11.54
C LEU A 150 3.46 2.18 10.38
N LEU A 151 4.53 2.93 10.55
CA LEU A 151 5.21 3.67 9.49
C LEU A 151 6.54 3.01 9.19
N GLN A 152 6.74 2.70 7.91
CA GLN A 152 8.00 2.16 7.40
C GLN A 152 8.56 3.08 6.33
N VAL A 153 9.85 3.39 6.42
CA VAL A 153 10.60 3.99 5.31
C VAL A 153 11.43 2.90 4.67
N LEU A 154 11.25 2.74 3.36
CA LEU A 154 12.01 1.77 2.59
C LEU A 154 12.96 2.50 1.65
N LYS A 155 14.16 1.97 1.51
CA LYS A 155 15.18 2.45 0.59
C LYS A 155 15.60 1.32 -0.34
N LYS A 156 15.77 1.65 -1.62
CA LYS A 156 16.31 0.73 -2.62
C LYS A 156 17.82 0.90 -2.69
N ASP A 157 18.53 -0.17 -2.47
CA ASP A 157 19.97 -0.25 -2.59
C ASP A 157 20.38 -1.47 -3.38
N ALA A 158 21.30 -1.32 -4.34
CA ALA A 158 21.72 -2.40 -5.25
C ALA A 158 20.57 -3.19 -5.90
N GLY A 159 19.42 -2.52 -6.13
CA GLY A 159 18.23 -3.14 -6.72
C GLY A 159 17.25 -3.78 -5.74
N GLU A 160 17.59 -3.88 -4.46
CA GLU A 160 16.77 -4.45 -3.41
C GLU A 160 16.15 -3.37 -2.50
N TRP A 161 14.87 -3.54 -2.16
CA TRP A 161 14.21 -2.71 -1.17
C TRP A 161 14.47 -3.23 0.25
N LYS A 162 14.89 -2.33 1.14
CA LYS A 162 15.12 -2.62 2.57
C LYS A 162 14.38 -1.60 3.44
N ILE A 163 13.87 -2.05 4.58
CA ILE A 163 13.26 -1.19 5.60
C ILE A 163 14.38 -0.51 6.38
N VAL A 164 14.47 0.80 6.28
CA VAL A 164 15.49 1.61 6.99
C VAL A 164 14.93 2.30 8.24
N VAL A 165 13.61 2.49 8.31
CA VAL A 165 12.90 2.96 9.51
C VAL A 165 11.65 2.11 9.70
N TYR A 166 11.46 1.65 10.93
CA TYR A 166 10.27 0.92 11.36
C TYR A 166 9.77 1.57 12.65
N HIS A 167 8.66 2.31 12.57
CA HIS A 167 8.12 3.04 13.72
C HIS A 167 6.68 2.60 13.96
N ASN A 168 6.45 1.94 15.09
CA ASN A 168 5.17 1.37 15.44
C ASN A 168 4.53 2.12 16.63
N VAL A 169 3.24 2.43 16.52
CA VAL A 169 2.46 3.12 17.54
C VAL A 169 1.20 2.32 17.85
N ASP A 170 0.94 2.04 19.14
CA ASP A 170 -0.31 1.41 19.51
C ASP A 170 -1.48 2.43 19.40
N VAL A 171 -2.62 1.95 18.89
CA VAL A 171 -3.81 2.76 18.72
C VAL A 171 -4.67 2.68 19.99
N LYS A 172 -4.76 3.79 20.68
CA LYS A 172 -5.50 3.87 21.96
C LYS A 172 -7.00 3.64 21.78
N PRO A 173 -7.70 3.13 22.80
CA PRO A 173 -9.16 3.03 22.78
C PRO A 173 -9.83 4.36 22.43
N GLY A 174 -10.93 4.28 21.69
CA GLY A 174 -11.68 5.47 21.25
C GLY A 174 -11.14 6.13 19.97
N VAL A 175 -9.93 5.78 19.51
CA VAL A 175 -9.46 6.21 18.20
C VAL A 175 -10.17 5.39 17.12
N PRO A 176 -10.92 6.04 16.19
CA PRO A 176 -11.58 5.32 15.12
C PRO A 176 -10.55 4.74 14.16
N VAL A 177 -10.70 3.46 13.85
CA VAL A 177 -9.89 2.74 12.88
C VAL A 177 -10.80 1.86 12.03
N PRO A 178 -10.44 1.56 10.77
CA PRO A 178 -11.20 0.64 9.97
C PRO A 178 -11.16 -0.77 10.56
N GLU A 179 -12.16 -1.59 10.25
CA GLU A 179 -12.10 -3.03 10.48
C GLU A 179 -11.25 -3.69 9.39
N PRO A 180 -10.49 -4.76 9.71
CA PRO A 180 -9.70 -5.48 8.72
C PRO A 180 -10.63 -6.15 7.70
N ARG A 181 -10.26 -6.04 6.42
CA ARG A 181 -10.96 -6.65 5.28
C ARG A 181 -10.64 -8.13 5.13
#